data_4d2d042cfaff2f18e69bd0a02ff18848
#
_entry.id   4d2d042cfaff2f18e69bd0a02ff18848
#
_cell.length_a   1.000
_cell.length_b   1.000
_cell.length_c   1.000
_cell.angle_alpha   90.00
_cell.angle_beta   90.00
_cell.angle_gamma   90.00
#
_symmetry.space_group_name_H-M   'P 1'
#
loop_
_entity.id
_entity.type
_entity.pdbx_description
1 polymer ?
#
loop_
_entity_poly.entity_id
_entity_poly.type
_entity_poly.pdbx_seq_one_letter_code
_entity_poly.pdbx_strand_id
1 'polypeptide(L)'
;MAPHETNETFAVFDGHLIRKVVPRRGQPYEHRCPRPSLERVAHAIDELGDEGFTIHSIAEREDLPSTQVAVALAFLRERGIIETHYRHGYAATQVGVHLDAMTEYHALAENG
;
A
#
# COMPACT_ATOMS: atom_id res chain seq x y z
N MET A 1 20.82 -13.17 1.16
CA MET A 1 20.21 -12.57 0.02
C MET A 1 19.07 -13.42 -0.48
N ALA A 2 18.01 -12.81 -0.75
CA ALA A 2 16.86 -13.55 -1.15
C ALA A 2 16.86 -13.67 -2.66
N PRO A 3 17.01 -14.83 -3.17
CA PRO A 3 17.18 -15.00 -4.58
C PRO A 3 15.96 -14.76 -5.42
N HIS A 4 14.83 -14.64 -4.76
CA HIS A 4 13.59 -14.44 -5.48
C HIS A 4 13.21 -13.01 -5.58
N GLU A 5 14.16 -12.14 -5.41
CA GLU A 5 13.85 -10.83 -5.33
C GLU A 5 13.24 -10.27 -6.44
N THR A 6 12.27 -9.62 -6.12
CA THR A 6 11.57 -8.68 -6.93
C THR A 6 11.96 -7.33 -6.44
N ASN A 7 12.40 -6.47 -7.30
CA ASN A 7 12.66 -5.08 -6.93
C ASN A 7 11.35 -4.33 -6.98
N GLU A 8 11.01 -3.74 -5.85
CA GLU A 8 9.78 -2.99 -5.73
C GLU A 8 10.13 -1.60 -5.24
N THR A 9 9.71 -0.59 -5.96
CA THR A 9 9.95 0.80 -5.57
C THR A 9 8.66 1.58 -5.68
N PHE A 10 8.61 2.69 -4.94
CA PHE A 10 7.45 3.56 -4.92
C PHE A 10 7.86 4.98 -5.26
N ALA A 11 6.98 5.70 -5.94
CA ALA A 11 7.17 7.09 -6.27
C ALA A 11 5.82 7.79 -6.21
N VAL A 12 5.85 9.11 -6.11
CA VAL A 12 4.63 9.91 -6.21
C VAL A 12 4.79 10.82 -7.41
N PHE A 13 3.82 10.80 -8.31
CA PHE A 13 3.82 11.65 -9.47
C PHE A 13 2.39 12.01 -9.84
N ASP A 14 2.16 13.29 -10.00
CA ASP A 14 0.87 13.79 -10.46
C ASP A 14 -0.29 13.29 -9.60
N GLY A 15 -0.11 13.33 -8.28
CA GLY A 15 -1.15 12.95 -7.34
C GLY A 15 -1.39 11.45 -7.27
N HIS A 16 -0.47 10.66 -7.79
CA HIS A 16 -0.60 9.21 -7.76
C HIS A 16 0.59 8.57 -7.05
N LEU A 17 0.28 7.59 -6.23
CA LEU A 17 1.29 6.71 -5.68
C LEU A 17 1.54 5.63 -6.74
N ILE A 18 2.78 5.49 -7.16
CA ILE A 18 3.14 4.57 -8.23
C ILE A 18 4.00 3.46 -7.65
N ARG A 19 3.59 2.22 -7.88
CA ARG A 19 4.34 1.05 -7.50
C ARG A 19 4.97 0.47 -8.75
N LYS A 20 6.30 0.42 -8.78
CA LYS A 20 7.03 -0.16 -9.89
C LYS A 20 7.65 -1.46 -9.44
N VAL A 21 7.42 -2.51 -10.20
CA VAL A 21 7.89 -3.85 -9.85
C VAL A 21 8.73 -4.38 -11.01
N VAL A 22 9.94 -4.81 -10.68
CA VAL A 22 10.80 -5.49 -11.64
C VAL A 22 10.92 -6.92 -11.15
N PRO A 23 10.12 -7.84 -11.71
CA PRO A 23 10.15 -9.21 -11.22
C PRO A 23 11.44 -9.90 -11.65
N ARG A 24 11.77 -10.97 -10.96
CA ARG A 24 12.93 -11.75 -11.30
C ARG A 24 12.81 -12.29 -12.71
N ARG A 25 11.61 -12.67 -13.11
CA ARG A 25 11.31 -13.11 -14.45
C ARG A 25 10.09 -12.37 -14.94
N GLY A 26 10.04 -12.14 -16.24
CA GLY A 26 8.95 -11.43 -16.84
C GLY A 26 9.25 -9.97 -17.00
N GLN A 27 8.27 -9.23 -17.45
CA GLN A 27 8.43 -7.83 -17.78
C GLN A 27 8.19 -6.93 -16.57
N PRO A 28 8.95 -5.84 -16.46
CA PRO A 28 8.63 -4.86 -15.44
C PRO A 28 7.23 -4.29 -15.65
N TYR A 29 6.58 -3.93 -14.54
CA TYR A 29 5.26 -3.32 -14.64
C TYR A 29 5.11 -2.28 -13.54
N GLU A 30 4.12 -1.40 -13.71
CA GLU A 30 3.79 -0.47 -12.65
C GLU A 30 2.29 -0.33 -12.55
N HIS A 31 1.85 -0.09 -11.34
CA HIS A 31 0.45 0.16 -11.03
C HIS A 31 0.36 1.44 -10.24
N ARG A 32 -0.81 2.07 -10.28
CA ARG A 32 -1.00 3.38 -9.67
C ARG A 32 -2.16 3.36 -8.70
N CYS A 33 -2.06 4.20 -7.70
CA CYS A 33 -3.13 4.40 -6.74
C CYS A 33 -3.28 5.91 -6.54
N PRO A 34 -4.41 6.49 -6.95
CA PRO A 34 -4.62 7.92 -6.72
C PRO A 34 -4.59 8.23 -5.22
N ARG A 35 -4.11 9.41 -4.87
CA ARG A 35 -4.03 9.80 -3.47
C ARG A 35 -5.36 9.63 -2.73
N PRO A 36 -6.53 10.03 -3.29
CA PRO A 36 -7.78 9.82 -2.56
C PRO A 36 -8.05 8.36 -2.23
N SER A 37 -7.65 7.45 -3.12
CA SER A 37 -7.83 6.02 -2.85
C SER A 37 -6.93 5.56 -1.73
N LEU A 38 -5.67 6.03 -1.71
CA LEU A 38 -4.77 5.72 -0.60
C LEU A 38 -5.33 6.22 0.72
N GLU A 39 -5.89 7.44 0.73
CA GLU A 39 -6.48 7.98 1.94
C GLU A 39 -7.66 7.15 2.41
N ARG A 40 -8.50 6.72 1.48
CA ARG A 40 -9.65 5.89 1.84
C ARG A 40 -9.22 4.55 2.43
N VAL A 41 -8.19 3.95 1.84
CA VAL A 41 -7.65 2.69 2.37
C VAL A 41 -7.14 2.91 3.79
N ALA A 42 -6.36 3.97 3.99
CA ALA A 42 -5.78 4.24 5.32
C ALA A 42 -6.86 4.52 6.36
N HIS A 43 -7.89 5.28 6.01
CA HIS A 43 -8.99 5.54 6.93
C HIS A 43 -9.75 4.26 7.26
N ALA A 44 -9.96 3.40 6.27
CA ALA A 44 -10.65 2.13 6.50
C ALA A 44 -9.86 1.28 7.50
N ILE A 45 -8.54 1.25 7.36
CA ILE A 45 -7.71 0.49 8.29
C ILE A 45 -7.80 1.08 9.70
N ASP A 46 -7.79 2.41 9.82
CA ASP A 46 -7.97 3.05 11.13
C ASP A 46 -9.30 2.66 11.75
N GLU A 47 -10.37 2.58 10.95
CA GLU A 47 -11.67 2.20 11.45
C GLU A 47 -11.75 0.75 11.90
N LEU A 48 -10.96 -0.11 11.26
CA LEU A 48 -10.94 -1.52 11.64
C LEU A 48 -10.19 -1.76 12.96
N GLY A 49 -9.36 -0.82 13.36
CA GLY A 49 -8.60 -0.96 14.60
C GLY A 49 -7.58 -2.08 14.48
N ASP A 50 -7.67 -3.07 15.36
CA ASP A 50 -6.73 -4.18 15.33
C ASP A 50 -7.26 -5.41 14.60
N GLU A 51 -8.38 -5.25 13.87
CA GLU A 51 -8.89 -6.34 13.04
C GLU A 51 -7.99 -6.54 11.83
N GLY A 52 -7.82 -7.80 11.46
CA GLY A 52 -7.09 -8.12 10.24
C GLY A 52 -7.92 -7.81 9.01
N PHE A 53 -7.25 -7.63 7.89
CA PHE A 53 -7.91 -7.32 6.63
C PHE A 53 -7.10 -7.87 5.46
N THR A 54 -7.71 -7.90 4.29
CA THR A 54 -7.06 -8.36 3.05
C THR A 54 -7.28 -7.32 1.98
N ILE A 55 -6.58 -7.47 0.85
CA ILE A 55 -6.81 -6.62 -0.31
C ILE A 55 -8.29 -6.67 -0.69
N HIS A 56 -8.84 -7.88 -0.75
CA HIS A 56 -10.23 -8.07 -1.18
C HIS A 56 -11.20 -7.41 -0.21
N SER A 57 -10.99 -7.56 1.10
CA SER A 57 -11.93 -7.02 2.08
C SER A 57 -11.93 -5.49 2.04
N ILE A 58 -10.78 -4.87 1.86
CA ILE A 58 -10.72 -3.41 1.77
C ILE A 58 -11.31 -2.92 0.45
N ALA A 59 -10.99 -3.61 -0.65
CA ALA A 59 -11.52 -3.22 -1.96
C ALA A 59 -13.05 -3.25 -1.96
N GLU A 60 -13.62 -4.29 -1.36
CA GLU A 60 -15.06 -4.43 -1.29
C GLU A 60 -15.67 -3.38 -0.38
N ARG A 61 -15.08 -3.19 0.79
CA ARG A 61 -15.58 -2.23 1.76
C ARG A 61 -15.60 -0.80 1.22
N GLU A 62 -14.55 -0.41 0.48
CA GLU A 62 -14.39 0.95 -0.01
C GLU A 62 -14.83 1.13 -1.45
N ASP A 63 -15.24 0.05 -2.09
CA ASP A 63 -15.65 0.08 -3.51
C ASP A 63 -14.52 0.66 -4.37
N LEU A 64 -13.33 0.11 -4.19
CA LEU A 64 -12.15 0.52 -4.93
C LEU A 64 -11.64 -0.64 -5.77
N PRO A 65 -10.99 -0.34 -6.91
CA PRO A 65 -10.35 -1.40 -7.69
C PRO A 65 -9.29 -2.10 -6.85
N SER A 66 -9.25 -3.42 -6.91
CA SER A 66 -8.30 -4.18 -6.11
C SER A 66 -6.86 -3.86 -6.46
N THR A 67 -6.59 -3.46 -7.71
CA THR A 67 -5.24 -3.05 -8.11
C THR A 67 -4.77 -1.84 -7.32
N GLN A 68 -5.66 -0.85 -7.14
CA GLN A 68 -5.32 0.34 -6.35
C GLN A 68 -5.11 0.00 -4.89
N VAL A 69 -5.96 -0.86 -4.34
CA VAL A 69 -5.80 -1.30 -2.96
C VAL A 69 -4.50 -2.05 -2.79
N ALA A 70 -4.14 -2.89 -3.76
CA ALA A 70 -2.88 -3.62 -3.72
C ALA A 70 -1.67 -2.68 -3.66
N VAL A 71 -1.69 -1.61 -4.46
CA VAL A 71 -0.62 -0.60 -4.43
C VAL A 71 -0.56 0.05 -3.05
N ALA A 72 -1.71 0.47 -2.52
CA ALA A 72 -1.77 1.14 -1.22
C ALA A 72 -1.22 0.23 -0.13
N LEU A 73 -1.66 -1.03 -0.08
CA LEU A 73 -1.24 -1.93 0.98
C LEU A 73 0.24 -2.30 0.84
N ALA A 74 0.73 -2.44 -0.39
CA ALA A 74 2.15 -2.73 -0.60
C ALA A 74 3.01 -1.58 -0.07
N PHE A 75 2.59 -0.33 -0.31
CA PHE A 75 3.28 0.84 0.19
C PHE A 75 3.28 0.89 1.72
N LEU A 76 2.09 0.71 2.31
CA LEU A 76 1.97 0.76 3.77
C LEU A 76 2.80 -0.34 4.44
N ARG A 77 2.84 -1.52 3.82
CA ARG A 77 3.66 -2.61 4.35
C ARG A 77 5.15 -2.31 4.23
N GLU A 78 5.56 -1.77 3.10
CA GLU A 78 6.96 -1.44 2.87
C GLU A 78 7.44 -0.39 3.88
N ARG A 79 6.57 0.53 4.25
CA ARG A 79 6.89 1.57 5.23
C ARG A 79 6.68 1.12 6.68
N GLY A 80 6.26 -0.11 6.90
CA GLY A 80 6.07 -0.62 8.26
C GLY A 80 4.82 -0.14 8.96
N ILE A 81 3.89 0.47 8.23
CA ILE A 81 2.64 0.97 8.80
C ILE A 81 1.66 -0.17 9.04
N ILE A 82 1.71 -1.18 8.17
CA ILE A 82 0.98 -2.42 8.36
C ILE A 82 1.96 -3.58 8.24
N GLU A 83 1.56 -4.74 8.71
CA GLU A 83 2.40 -5.93 8.63
C GLU A 83 1.59 -7.09 8.10
N THR A 84 2.27 -8.05 7.50
CA THR A 84 1.65 -9.28 7.04
C THR A 84 1.21 -10.06 8.28
N HIS A 85 -0.05 -10.50 8.27
CA HIS A 85 -0.62 -11.13 9.43
C HIS A 85 -1.42 -12.32 8.96
N TYR A 86 -0.92 -13.51 9.22
CA TYR A 86 -1.64 -14.74 8.92
C TYR A 86 -2.03 -14.88 7.45
N ARG A 87 -1.29 -15.69 6.73
CA ARG A 87 -1.51 -16.00 5.32
C ARG A 87 -1.51 -14.71 4.49
N HIS A 88 -2.60 -14.43 3.81
CA HIS A 88 -2.65 -13.27 2.91
C HIS A 88 -3.23 -12.03 3.55
N GLY A 89 -3.33 -12.02 4.88
CA GLY A 89 -3.92 -10.90 5.58
C GLY A 89 -2.89 -9.92 6.10
N TYR A 90 -3.38 -8.79 6.55
CA TYR A 90 -2.59 -7.71 7.10
C TYR A 90 -3.23 -7.18 8.36
N ALA A 91 -2.47 -6.47 9.16
CA ALA A 91 -2.97 -5.77 10.32
C ALA A 91 -2.14 -4.51 10.53
N ALA A 92 -2.74 -3.49 11.13
CA ALA A 92 -2.02 -2.26 11.44
C ALA A 92 -1.00 -2.53 12.53
N THR A 93 0.16 -1.87 12.45
CA THR A 93 1.19 -2.02 13.49
C THR A 93 0.92 -1.11 14.67
N GLN A 94 0.18 -0.03 14.45
CA GLN A 94 -0.20 0.90 15.52
C GLN A 94 -1.35 1.77 15.03
N VAL A 95 -1.88 2.60 15.91
CA VAL A 95 -2.97 3.51 15.54
C VAL A 95 -2.43 4.66 14.70
N GLY A 96 -3.33 5.37 14.02
CA GLY A 96 -2.91 6.51 13.23
C GLY A 96 -2.41 6.17 11.86
N VAL A 97 -2.98 5.15 11.23
CA VAL A 97 -2.56 4.70 9.91
C VAL A 97 -2.65 5.81 8.87
N HIS A 98 -3.75 6.57 8.87
CA HIS A 98 -3.92 7.62 7.89
C HIS A 98 -2.85 8.69 8.05
N LEU A 99 -2.57 9.11 9.27
CA LEU A 99 -1.55 10.12 9.52
C LEU A 99 -0.18 9.64 9.04
N ASP A 100 0.17 8.41 9.38
CA ASP A 100 1.46 7.84 8.97
C ASP A 100 1.54 7.69 7.46
N ALA A 101 0.45 7.25 6.83
CA ALA A 101 0.41 7.08 5.38
C ALA A 101 0.63 8.40 4.67
N MET A 102 -0.02 9.46 5.14
CA MET A 102 0.13 10.77 4.51
C MET A 102 1.51 11.35 4.75
N THR A 103 2.08 11.12 5.92
CA THR A 103 3.45 11.56 6.19
C THR A 103 4.42 10.92 5.21
N GLU A 104 4.30 9.62 4.99
CA GLU A 104 5.19 8.92 4.07
C GLU A 104 4.93 9.31 2.62
N TYR A 105 3.66 9.49 2.27
CA TYR A 105 3.29 9.91 0.92
C TYR A 105 3.91 11.29 0.59
N HIS A 106 3.77 12.24 1.50
CA HIS A 106 4.30 13.58 1.25
C HIS A 106 5.83 13.59 1.25
N ALA A 107 6.45 12.80 2.11
CA ALA A 107 7.91 12.70 2.09
C ALA A 107 8.39 12.15 0.75
N LEU A 108 7.69 11.16 0.22
CA LEU A 108 8.04 10.57 -1.07
C LEU A 108 7.83 11.57 -2.19
N ALA A 109 6.76 12.35 -2.14
CA ALA A 109 6.47 13.35 -3.15
C ALA A 109 7.54 14.44 -3.18
N GLU A 110 8.05 14.84 -2.01
CA GLU A 110 9.06 15.88 -1.93
C GLU A 110 10.42 15.40 -2.41
N ASN A 111 10.70 14.14 -2.21
CA ASN A 111 12.00 13.58 -2.59
C ASN A 111 12.01 12.97 -3.99
N GLY A 112 10.87 12.90 -4.58
CA GLY A 112 10.73 12.35 -5.91
C GLY A 112 10.96 13.38 -6.97
#